data_3be519c6e2284f30d1f1a1d682133559
#
_entry.id   3be519c6e2284f30d1f1a1d682133559
#
_cell.length_a   1.000
_cell.length_b   1.000
_cell.length_c   1.000
_cell.angle_alpha   90.00
_cell.angle_beta   90.00
_cell.angle_gamma   90.00
#
_symmetry.space_group_name_H-M   'P 1'
#
loop_
_entity.id
_entity.type
_entity.pdbx_description
1 polymer ?
#
loop_
_entity_poly.entity_id
_entity_poly.type
_entity_poly.pdbx_seq_one_letter_code
_entity_poly.pdbx_strand_id
1 'polypeptide(L)'
;MIRIQYTIAACLISAFLFGGATTAYAGESASEVKQRIGSGNPVAGKKKSQLCQGCHGEFGLSVEDLIPNLAGQYASYIAKQLRNYQSGARTHEIMSAMALTISDAELNDITAYFASQKKMQGNGKGDNAVAKNLFLQGDAKRGIASCSGCHGLNGKGQAANVATYPVIGGQHKAYLQAQLDHWRDGKRSNSPDGVMNKVAKALTDAEIDALAANLAGL
;
A
#
# COMPACT_ATOMS: atom_id res chain seq x y z
N MET A 1 -79.32 -10.75 33.64
CA MET A 1 -78.12 -11.50 33.15
C MET A 1 -77.48 -10.67 32.04
N ILE A 2 -76.43 -9.93 32.39
CA ILE A 2 -75.74 -9.06 31.44
C ILE A 2 -74.46 -9.80 30.98
N ARG A 3 -74.36 -10.07 29.68
CA ARG A 3 -73.15 -10.66 29.09
C ARG A 3 -72.22 -9.52 28.64
N ILE A 4 -71.05 -9.48 29.29
CA ILE A 4 -69.99 -8.54 28.91
C ILE A 4 -69.11 -9.28 27.84
N GLN A 5 -69.08 -8.71 26.61
CA GLN A 5 -68.18 -9.16 25.58
C GLN A 5 -66.85 -8.40 25.69
N TYR A 6 -65.77 -9.16 25.91
CA TYR A 6 -64.41 -8.62 25.85
C TYR A 6 -63.89 -8.68 24.42
N THR A 7 -63.66 -7.51 23.80
CA THR A 7 -62.98 -7.38 22.52
C THR A 7 -61.47 -7.34 22.81
N ILE A 8 -60.77 -8.37 22.34
CA ILE A 8 -59.31 -8.42 22.42
C ILE A 8 -58.77 -7.65 21.21
N ALA A 9 -58.18 -6.48 21.46
CA ALA A 9 -57.44 -5.73 20.46
C ALA A 9 -56.01 -6.36 20.31
N ALA A 10 -55.76 -6.95 19.18
CA ALA A 10 -54.44 -7.46 18.84
C ALA A 10 -53.53 -6.30 18.39
N CYS A 11 -52.59 -5.94 19.23
CA CYS A 11 -51.52 -4.99 18.86
C CYS A 11 -50.50 -5.72 18.00
N LEU A 12 -50.48 -5.43 16.69
CA LEU A 12 -49.42 -5.87 15.77
C LEU A 12 -48.20 -4.97 16.02
N ILE A 13 -47.19 -5.51 16.72
CA ILE A 13 -45.88 -4.90 16.86
C ILE A 13 -45.08 -5.20 15.59
N SER A 14 -45.01 -4.23 14.70
CA SER A 14 -44.13 -4.28 13.52
C SER A 14 -42.68 -4.11 14.00
N ALA A 15 -41.94 -5.20 14.09
CA ALA A 15 -40.52 -5.18 14.34
C ALA A 15 -39.81 -4.68 13.08
N PHE A 16 -39.39 -3.41 13.06
CA PHE A 16 -38.46 -2.88 12.10
C PHE A 16 -37.07 -3.46 12.38
N LEU A 17 -36.69 -4.47 11.60
CA LEU A 17 -35.32 -4.96 11.56
C LEU A 17 -34.48 -3.90 10.86
N PHE A 18 -33.82 -3.04 11.64
CA PHE A 18 -32.71 -2.25 11.17
C PHE A 18 -31.55 -3.20 10.90
N GLY A 19 -31.47 -3.67 9.67
CA GLY A 19 -30.28 -4.35 9.15
C GLY A 19 -29.15 -3.33 9.03
N GLY A 20 -28.43 -3.08 10.11
CA GLY A 20 -27.18 -2.37 10.08
C GLY A 20 -26.20 -3.20 9.25
N ALA A 21 -25.93 -2.79 8.01
CA ALA A 21 -24.81 -3.31 7.25
C ALA A 21 -23.53 -2.91 7.97
N THR A 22 -23.05 -3.74 8.89
CA THR A 22 -21.69 -3.68 9.38
C THR A 22 -20.81 -4.00 8.19
N THR A 23 -20.20 -2.99 7.58
CA THR A 23 -19.06 -3.20 6.68
C THR A 23 -17.95 -3.79 7.54
N ALA A 24 -17.92 -5.12 7.62
CA ALA A 24 -16.80 -5.83 8.18
C ALA A 24 -15.58 -5.41 7.32
N TYR A 25 -14.64 -4.71 7.91
CA TYR A 25 -13.29 -4.61 7.39
C TYR A 25 -12.76 -6.04 7.35
N ALA A 26 -12.89 -6.69 6.21
CA ALA A 26 -12.34 -8.02 6.00
C ALA A 26 -10.83 -7.89 6.16
N GLY A 27 -10.28 -8.43 7.24
CA GLY A 27 -8.85 -8.54 7.44
C GLY A 27 -8.24 -9.36 6.29
N GLU A 28 -6.97 -9.11 5.97
CA GLU A 28 -6.23 -9.87 4.97
C GLU A 28 -6.31 -11.37 5.28
N SER A 29 -6.66 -12.18 4.29
CA SER A 29 -6.75 -13.65 4.45
C SER A 29 -5.36 -14.28 4.62
N ALA A 30 -5.29 -15.46 5.23
CA ALA A 30 -4.03 -16.19 5.40
C ALA A 30 -3.33 -16.49 4.05
N SER A 31 -4.10 -16.69 2.97
CA SER A 31 -3.56 -16.89 1.62
C SER A 31 -2.92 -15.63 1.05
N GLU A 32 -3.53 -14.47 1.25
CA GLU A 32 -2.97 -13.18 0.83
C GLU A 32 -1.70 -12.84 1.61
N VAL A 33 -1.71 -13.10 2.93
CA VAL A 33 -0.52 -12.96 3.78
C VAL A 33 0.61 -13.85 3.27
N LYS A 34 0.33 -15.12 2.99
CA LYS A 34 1.32 -16.07 2.45
C LYS A 34 1.87 -15.61 1.10
N GLN A 35 1.02 -15.16 0.19
CA GLN A 35 1.42 -14.62 -1.11
C GLN A 35 2.30 -13.37 -0.94
N ARG A 36 1.96 -12.49 0.00
CA ARG A 36 2.73 -11.28 0.29
C ARG A 36 4.11 -11.58 0.85
N ILE A 37 4.24 -12.55 1.75
CA ILE A 37 5.49 -12.96 2.40
C ILE A 37 6.41 -13.72 1.41
N GLY A 38 5.85 -14.47 0.47
CA GLY A 38 6.62 -15.30 -0.44
C GLY A 38 7.24 -16.53 0.24
N SER A 39 8.42 -16.95 -0.24
CA SER A 39 9.09 -18.20 0.20
C SER A 39 10.14 -18.02 1.30
N GLY A 40 10.45 -16.77 1.71
CA GLY A 40 11.45 -16.51 2.75
C GLY A 40 10.96 -16.85 4.15
N ASN A 41 11.89 -16.96 5.09
CA ASN A 41 11.62 -17.19 6.51
C ASN A 41 11.62 -15.86 7.28
N PRO A 42 10.45 -15.37 7.74
CA PRO A 42 10.37 -14.08 8.45
C PRO A 42 11.13 -14.06 9.78
N VAL A 43 11.22 -15.21 10.46
CA VAL A 43 11.93 -15.32 11.75
C VAL A 43 13.44 -15.15 11.55
N ALA A 44 14.00 -15.83 10.56
CA ALA A 44 15.39 -15.62 10.17
C ALA A 44 15.63 -14.20 9.64
N GLY A 45 14.67 -13.67 8.88
CA GLY A 45 14.70 -12.32 8.32
C GLY A 45 14.78 -11.23 9.37
N LYS A 46 14.10 -11.37 10.52
CA LYS A 46 14.20 -10.40 11.62
C LYS A 46 15.65 -10.18 12.05
N LYS A 47 16.41 -11.25 12.21
CA LYS A 47 17.83 -11.16 12.60
C LYS A 47 18.69 -10.58 11.48
N LYS A 48 18.48 -11.03 10.24
CA LYS A 48 19.26 -10.61 9.07
C LYS A 48 19.01 -9.16 8.67
N SER A 49 17.84 -8.61 9.01
CA SER A 49 17.44 -7.23 8.67
C SER A 49 17.85 -6.17 9.71
N GLN A 50 18.64 -6.50 10.74
CA GLN A 50 18.99 -5.56 11.82
C GLN A 50 19.55 -4.23 11.30
N LEU A 51 20.43 -4.29 10.31
CA LEU A 51 21.00 -3.08 9.70
C LEU A 51 19.93 -2.23 8.98
N CYS A 52 18.97 -2.87 8.34
CA CYS A 52 17.86 -2.18 7.66
C CYS A 52 16.91 -1.50 8.67
N GLN A 53 16.70 -2.16 9.82
CA GLN A 53 15.81 -1.69 10.89
C GLN A 53 16.28 -0.34 11.47
N GLY A 54 17.60 -0.04 11.43
CA GLY A 54 18.15 1.22 11.93
C GLY A 54 17.54 2.45 11.24
N CYS A 55 17.17 2.35 9.97
CA CYS A 55 16.54 3.44 9.21
C CYS A 55 15.05 3.20 8.97
N HIS A 56 14.68 1.97 8.60
CA HIS A 56 13.30 1.64 8.26
C HIS A 56 12.41 1.28 9.45
N GLY A 57 12.95 1.32 10.67
CA GLY A 57 12.28 0.92 11.91
C GLY A 57 12.27 -0.60 12.14
N GLU A 58 12.20 -1.03 13.41
CA GLU A 58 12.24 -2.44 13.79
C GLU A 58 11.17 -3.26 13.03
N PHE A 59 9.96 -2.73 12.94
CA PHE A 59 8.84 -3.38 12.25
C PHE A 59 8.63 -2.88 10.81
N GLY A 60 9.59 -2.13 10.26
CA GLY A 60 9.46 -1.54 8.93
C GLY A 60 8.60 -0.28 8.90
N LEU A 61 8.42 0.40 10.03
CA LEU A 61 7.77 1.70 10.13
C LEU A 61 8.83 2.74 10.49
N SER A 62 9.26 3.51 9.51
CA SER A 62 10.23 4.58 9.67
C SER A 62 9.63 5.78 10.42
N VAL A 63 10.45 6.48 11.18
CA VAL A 63 10.10 7.78 11.77
C VAL A 63 10.50 8.95 10.89
N GLU A 64 11.28 8.70 9.83
CA GLU A 64 11.80 9.70 8.90
C GLU A 64 10.95 9.73 7.62
N ASP A 65 10.41 10.89 7.29
CA ASP A 65 9.44 11.06 6.20
C ASP A 65 9.98 10.72 4.79
N LEU A 66 11.30 10.78 4.59
CA LEU A 66 11.94 10.43 3.32
C LEU A 66 12.39 8.97 3.26
N ILE A 67 12.43 8.28 4.39
CA ILE A 67 12.75 6.84 4.47
C ILE A 67 11.45 6.04 4.42
N PRO A 68 11.24 5.19 3.41
CA PRO A 68 9.95 4.54 3.24
C PRO A 68 9.65 3.50 4.31
N ASN A 69 8.38 3.41 4.68
CA ASN A 69 7.85 2.27 5.38
C ASN A 69 7.97 1.00 4.52
N LEU A 70 8.40 -0.08 5.12
CA LEU A 70 8.49 -1.42 4.52
C LEU A 70 7.45 -2.39 5.09
N ALA A 71 6.78 -2.01 6.18
CA ALA A 71 5.82 -2.84 6.90
C ALA A 71 4.67 -3.29 6.00
N GLY A 72 4.53 -4.61 5.87
CA GLY A 72 3.49 -5.22 5.06
C GLY A 72 3.59 -4.96 3.56
N GLN A 73 4.73 -4.50 3.07
CA GLN A 73 5.02 -4.44 1.64
C GLN A 73 5.23 -5.86 1.09
N TYR A 74 4.96 -6.09 -0.18
CA TYR A 74 5.21 -7.38 -0.82
C TYR A 74 6.70 -7.73 -0.85
N ALA A 75 7.07 -8.93 -0.40
CA ALA A 75 8.45 -9.42 -0.42
C ALA A 75 9.06 -9.37 -1.82
N SER A 76 8.29 -9.77 -2.84
CA SER A 76 8.70 -9.70 -4.24
C SER A 76 9.01 -8.28 -4.71
N TYR A 77 8.25 -7.28 -4.23
CA TYR A 77 8.52 -5.89 -4.54
C TYR A 77 9.79 -5.38 -3.84
N ILE A 78 9.97 -5.68 -2.55
CA ILE A 78 11.18 -5.28 -1.81
C ILE A 78 12.40 -5.94 -2.47
N ALA A 79 12.33 -7.24 -2.77
CA ALA A 79 13.40 -7.97 -3.45
C ALA A 79 13.77 -7.35 -4.80
N LYS A 80 12.75 -7.00 -5.62
CA LYS A 80 12.96 -6.29 -6.87
C LYS A 80 13.69 -4.96 -6.66
N GLN A 81 13.30 -4.18 -5.65
CA GLN A 81 13.96 -2.90 -5.39
C GLN A 81 15.41 -3.07 -4.97
N LEU A 82 15.70 -4.02 -4.06
CA LEU A 82 17.07 -4.32 -3.63
C LEU A 82 17.94 -4.76 -4.81
N ARG A 83 17.46 -5.66 -5.66
CA ARG A 83 18.16 -6.09 -6.88
C ARG A 83 18.38 -4.95 -7.86
N ASN A 84 17.41 -4.02 -7.97
CA ASN A 84 17.57 -2.86 -8.83
C ASN A 84 18.62 -1.88 -8.28
N TYR A 85 18.77 -1.74 -6.97
CA TYR A 85 19.87 -0.99 -6.37
C TYR A 85 21.22 -1.70 -6.59
N GLN A 86 21.29 -3.02 -6.46
CA GLN A 86 22.50 -3.80 -6.71
C GLN A 86 22.97 -3.68 -8.16
N SER A 87 22.05 -3.67 -9.13
CA SER A 87 22.35 -3.61 -10.56
C SER A 87 22.48 -2.19 -11.11
N GLY A 88 22.16 -1.15 -10.33
CA GLY A 88 22.11 0.24 -10.80
C GLY A 88 20.85 0.60 -11.60
N ALA A 89 19.89 -0.32 -11.80
CA ALA A 89 18.61 -0.03 -12.44
C ALA A 89 17.72 0.93 -11.61
N ARG A 90 18.04 1.07 -10.33
CA ARG A 90 17.58 2.13 -9.44
C ARG A 90 18.78 2.62 -8.64
N THR A 91 18.95 3.92 -8.54
CA THR A 91 20.07 4.53 -7.83
C THR A 91 19.60 5.34 -6.62
N HIS A 92 20.34 5.26 -5.54
CA HIS A 92 20.20 6.09 -4.36
C HIS A 92 21.50 5.97 -3.54
N GLU A 93 22.08 7.07 -3.12
CA GLU A 93 23.37 7.10 -2.46
C GLU A 93 23.52 6.04 -1.35
N ILE A 94 22.60 6.04 -0.39
CA ILE A 94 22.62 5.09 0.73
C ILE A 94 22.17 3.69 0.30
N MET A 95 21.02 3.59 -0.36
CA MET A 95 20.42 2.27 -0.64
C MET A 95 21.20 1.45 -1.66
N SER A 96 21.91 2.08 -2.61
CA SER A 96 22.79 1.34 -3.52
C SER A 96 23.95 0.69 -2.78
N ALA A 97 24.58 1.38 -1.83
CA ALA A 97 25.62 0.82 -0.98
C ALA A 97 25.08 -0.28 -0.06
N MET A 98 23.94 -0.03 0.59
CA MET A 98 23.31 -1.00 1.49
C MET A 98 22.88 -2.29 0.80
N ALA A 99 22.31 -2.20 -0.39
CA ALA A 99 21.86 -3.35 -1.15
C ALA A 99 23.02 -4.28 -1.53
N LEU A 100 24.21 -3.76 -1.80
CA LEU A 100 25.40 -4.54 -2.13
C LEU A 100 25.89 -5.42 -0.96
N THR A 101 25.52 -5.11 0.28
CA THR A 101 25.88 -5.94 1.44
C THR A 101 24.97 -7.15 1.63
N ILE A 102 23.89 -7.28 0.86
CA ILE A 102 22.89 -8.33 1.02
C ILE A 102 23.17 -9.47 0.01
N SER A 103 23.40 -10.67 0.51
CA SER A 103 23.52 -11.87 -0.33
C SER A 103 22.16 -12.36 -0.81
N ASP A 104 22.13 -13.13 -1.91
CA ASP A 104 20.89 -13.75 -2.42
C ASP A 104 20.24 -14.69 -1.38
N ALA A 105 21.03 -15.34 -0.53
CA ALA A 105 20.53 -16.22 0.53
C ALA A 105 19.81 -15.45 1.65
N GLU A 106 20.17 -14.19 1.88
CA GLU A 106 19.57 -13.35 2.91
C GLU A 106 18.37 -12.57 2.40
N LEU A 107 18.38 -12.21 1.12
CA LEU A 107 17.41 -11.34 0.49
C LEU A 107 15.98 -11.83 0.69
N ASN A 108 15.72 -13.12 0.47
CA ASN A 108 14.38 -13.70 0.61
C ASN A 108 13.87 -13.61 2.05
N ASP A 109 14.71 -13.89 3.04
CA ASP A 109 14.31 -13.85 4.45
C ASP A 109 14.09 -12.42 4.94
N ILE A 110 14.99 -11.49 4.59
CA ILE A 110 14.86 -10.07 4.92
C ILE A 110 13.54 -9.51 4.36
N THR A 111 13.26 -9.79 3.10
CA THR A 111 12.03 -9.28 2.46
C THR A 111 10.79 -9.92 3.04
N ALA A 112 10.83 -11.21 3.39
CA ALA A 112 9.74 -11.92 4.07
C ALA A 112 9.46 -11.33 5.46
N TYR A 113 10.50 -10.92 6.20
CA TYR A 113 10.32 -10.28 7.50
C TYR A 113 9.49 -8.99 7.40
N PHE A 114 9.88 -8.04 6.56
CA PHE A 114 9.12 -6.80 6.39
C PHE A 114 7.73 -7.05 5.80
N ALA A 115 7.63 -8.00 4.87
CA ALA A 115 6.36 -8.40 4.31
C ALA A 115 5.42 -9.06 5.34
N SER A 116 5.93 -9.73 6.35
CA SER A 116 5.12 -10.35 7.42
C SER A 116 4.53 -9.35 8.40
N GLN A 117 5.05 -8.13 8.45
CA GLN A 117 4.55 -7.10 9.35
C GLN A 117 3.14 -6.64 8.94
N LYS A 118 2.41 -6.03 9.88
CA LYS A 118 1.12 -5.41 9.59
C LYS A 118 1.31 -4.35 8.51
N LYS A 119 0.46 -4.36 7.47
CA LYS A 119 0.51 -3.35 6.40
C LYS A 119 0.46 -1.95 6.99
N MET A 120 1.27 -1.06 6.45
CA MET A 120 1.25 0.36 6.79
C MET A 120 -0.17 0.93 6.59
N GLN A 121 -0.57 1.84 7.47
CA GLN A 121 -1.87 2.48 7.47
C GLN A 121 -1.71 3.97 7.68
N GLY A 122 -2.49 4.74 6.97
CA GLY A 122 -2.57 6.18 7.17
C GLY A 122 -3.46 6.56 8.35
N ASN A 123 -3.57 7.84 8.57
CA ASN A 123 -4.31 8.44 9.68
C ASN A 123 -5.78 8.79 9.32
N GLY A 124 -6.27 8.37 8.17
CA GLY A 124 -7.62 8.66 7.68
C GLY A 124 -7.84 10.08 7.16
N LYS A 125 -6.80 10.92 7.08
CA LYS A 125 -6.91 12.34 6.70
C LYS A 125 -6.74 12.62 5.20
N GLY A 126 -6.69 11.58 4.37
CA GLY A 126 -6.60 11.72 2.92
C GLY A 126 -7.97 11.94 2.28
N ASP A 127 -8.50 13.16 2.30
CA ASP A 127 -9.86 13.48 1.80
C ASP A 127 -9.89 14.48 0.63
N ASN A 128 -8.76 14.79 0.02
CA ASN A 128 -8.71 15.67 -1.15
C ASN A 128 -9.52 15.06 -2.31
N ALA A 129 -10.63 15.68 -2.67
CA ALA A 129 -11.57 15.18 -3.67
C ALA A 129 -10.93 15.02 -5.06
N VAL A 130 -10.04 15.93 -5.46
CA VAL A 130 -9.35 15.88 -6.76
C VAL A 130 -8.38 14.70 -6.78
N ALA A 131 -7.56 14.57 -5.74
CA ALA A 131 -6.62 13.45 -5.59
C ALA A 131 -7.34 12.11 -5.53
N LYS A 132 -8.44 12.03 -4.77
CA LYS A 132 -9.26 10.82 -4.66
C LYS A 132 -9.87 10.42 -6.00
N ASN A 133 -10.41 11.39 -6.75
CA ASN A 133 -10.95 11.11 -8.09
C ASN A 133 -9.84 10.63 -9.03
N LEU A 134 -8.69 11.32 -9.07
CA LEU A 134 -7.57 10.94 -9.91
C LEU A 134 -7.02 9.55 -9.53
N PHE A 135 -6.93 9.24 -8.24
CA PHE A 135 -6.51 7.92 -7.78
C PHE A 135 -7.48 6.81 -8.22
N LEU A 136 -8.80 7.03 -8.11
CA LEU A 136 -9.80 6.02 -8.40
C LEU A 136 -10.14 5.90 -9.90
N GLN A 137 -10.18 7.00 -10.64
CA GLN A 137 -10.65 7.05 -12.02
C GLN A 137 -9.54 7.35 -13.03
N GLY A 138 -8.44 7.99 -12.60
CA GLY A 138 -7.44 8.52 -13.52
C GLY A 138 -7.95 9.72 -14.31
N ASP A 139 -7.32 9.98 -15.47
CA ASP A 139 -7.73 10.97 -16.45
C ASP A 139 -7.41 10.45 -17.86
N ALA A 140 -8.38 9.83 -18.49
CA ALA A 140 -8.21 9.23 -19.82
C ALA A 140 -7.84 10.26 -20.91
N LYS A 141 -8.28 11.52 -20.77
CA LYS A 141 -7.96 12.59 -21.74
C LYS A 141 -6.47 12.96 -21.73
N ARG A 142 -5.83 12.83 -20.55
CA ARG A 142 -4.40 13.06 -20.34
C ARG A 142 -3.56 11.77 -20.36
N GLY A 143 -4.19 10.62 -20.60
CA GLY A 143 -3.52 9.32 -20.57
C GLY A 143 -3.11 8.84 -19.18
N ILE A 144 -3.74 9.37 -18.13
CA ILE A 144 -3.47 8.96 -16.75
C ILE A 144 -4.39 7.79 -16.40
N ALA A 145 -3.82 6.58 -16.30
CA ALA A 145 -4.54 5.41 -15.80
C ALA A 145 -4.91 5.58 -14.31
N SER A 146 -6.01 4.97 -13.86
CA SER A 146 -6.36 4.97 -12.44
C SER A 146 -5.26 4.28 -11.61
N CYS A 147 -4.83 4.92 -10.55
CA CYS A 147 -3.81 4.36 -9.65
C CYS A 147 -4.34 3.10 -8.95
N SER A 148 -5.63 3.14 -8.56
CA SER A 148 -6.32 2.04 -7.88
C SER A 148 -6.41 0.77 -8.73
N GLY A 149 -6.44 0.88 -10.06
CA GLY A 149 -6.47 -0.27 -10.97
C GLY A 149 -5.26 -1.19 -10.83
N CYS A 150 -4.11 -0.63 -10.47
CA CYS A 150 -2.88 -1.37 -10.19
C CYS A 150 -2.60 -1.49 -8.69
N HIS A 151 -2.73 -0.40 -7.93
CA HIS A 151 -2.35 -0.37 -6.51
C HIS A 151 -3.47 -0.78 -5.54
N GLY A 152 -4.63 -1.18 -6.06
CA GLY A 152 -5.81 -1.53 -5.25
C GLY A 152 -6.59 -0.33 -4.74
N LEU A 153 -7.88 -0.50 -4.45
CA LEU A 153 -8.82 0.58 -4.09
C LEU A 153 -8.35 1.45 -2.91
N ASN A 154 -7.62 0.87 -1.96
CA ASN A 154 -7.10 1.56 -0.78
C ASN A 154 -5.58 1.70 -0.83
N GLY A 155 -4.95 1.58 -1.99
CA GLY A 155 -3.50 1.64 -2.13
C GLY A 155 -2.76 0.50 -1.42
N LYS A 156 -3.44 -0.61 -1.09
CA LYS A 156 -2.84 -1.73 -0.34
C LYS A 156 -2.12 -2.74 -1.22
N GLY A 157 -1.89 -2.36 -2.48
CA GLY A 157 -1.17 -3.17 -3.44
C GLY A 157 -1.93 -4.40 -3.89
N GLN A 158 -1.40 -5.08 -4.86
CA GLN A 158 -1.88 -6.40 -5.28
C GLN A 158 -0.73 -7.19 -5.92
N ALA A 159 -0.70 -8.50 -5.67
CA ALA A 159 0.14 -9.40 -6.41
C ALA A 159 -0.65 -9.88 -7.64
N ALA A 160 -0.09 -9.65 -8.83
CA ALA A 160 -0.61 -10.20 -10.07
C ALA A 160 0.38 -11.26 -10.59
N ASN A 161 -0.09 -12.15 -11.47
CA ASN A 161 0.73 -13.25 -11.98
C ASN A 161 2.04 -12.81 -12.65
N VAL A 162 2.03 -11.61 -13.24
CA VAL A 162 3.17 -11.07 -14.01
C VAL A 162 3.86 -9.86 -13.36
N ALA A 163 3.24 -9.25 -12.35
CA ALA A 163 3.79 -8.08 -11.67
C ALA A 163 3.27 -7.96 -10.25
N THR A 164 4.08 -7.41 -9.36
CA THR A 164 3.64 -7.00 -8.03
C THR A 164 3.50 -5.49 -7.99
N TYR A 165 2.29 -5.03 -7.75
CA TYR A 165 1.99 -3.62 -7.55
C TYR A 165 2.12 -3.29 -6.06
N PRO A 166 3.02 -2.37 -5.66
CA PRO A 166 3.33 -2.16 -4.26
C PRO A 166 2.19 -1.53 -3.46
N VAL A 167 2.22 -1.78 -2.16
CA VAL A 167 1.46 -1.01 -1.17
C VAL A 167 1.98 0.42 -1.19
N ILE A 168 1.08 1.39 -1.36
CA ILE A 168 1.37 2.83 -1.36
C ILE A 168 0.50 3.61 -0.37
N GLY A 169 -0.64 3.03 0.04
CA GLY A 169 -1.51 3.62 1.07
C GLY A 169 -0.92 3.50 2.46
N GLY A 170 -0.84 4.61 3.19
CA GLY A 170 -0.17 4.72 4.49
C GLY A 170 1.33 4.90 4.43
N GLN A 171 1.88 5.18 3.24
CA GLN A 171 3.29 5.52 3.07
C GLN A 171 3.50 7.01 3.38
N HIS A 172 4.71 7.41 3.76
CA HIS A 172 5.05 8.80 4.03
C HIS A 172 4.78 9.72 2.84
N LYS A 173 4.13 10.88 3.09
CA LYS A 173 3.80 11.86 2.06
C LYS A 173 5.06 12.33 1.31
N ALA A 174 6.11 12.72 2.04
CA ALA A 174 7.33 13.23 1.42
C ALA A 174 8.02 12.17 0.55
N TYR A 175 8.05 10.91 0.99
CA TYR A 175 8.57 9.83 0.17
C TYR A 175 7.75 9.60 -1.09
N LEU A 176 6.40 9.57 -0.99
CA LEU A 176 5.52 9.40 -2.14
C LEU A 176 5.71 10.51 -3.18
N GLN A 177 5.76 11.76 -2.71
CA GLN A 177 6.01 12.94 -3.55
C GLN A 177 7.34 12.80 -4.28
N ALA A 178 8.43 12.56 -3.54
CA ALA A 178 9.76 12.37 -4.13
C ALA A 178 9.80 11.25 -5.16
N GLN A 179 9.06 10.14 -4.94
CA GLN A 179 9.03 9.05 -5.93
C GLN A 179 8.25 9.43 -7.18
N LEU A 180 7.12 10.14 -7.07
CA LEU A 180 6.37 10.62 -8.24
C LEU A 180 7.21 11.63 -9.04
N ASP A 181 7.91 12.55 -8.37
CA ASP A 181 8.85 13.48 -9.02
C ASP A 181 9.99 12.73 -9.73
N HIS A 182 10.61 11.75 -9.07
CA HIS A 182 11.66 10.95 -9.68
C HIS A 182 11.17 10.15 -10.90
N TRP A 183 9.94 9.63 -10.88
CA TRP A 183 9.33 9.00 -12.05
C TRP A 183 9.09 10.00 -13.19
N ARG A 184 8.59 11.19 -12.86
CA ARG A 184 8.31 12.27 -13.83
C ARG A 184 9.60 12.75 -14.50
N ASP A 185 10.63 12.98 -13.71
CA ASP A 185 11.92 13.51 -14.15
C ASP A 185 12.85 12.46 -14.77
N GLY A 186 12.45 11.18 -14.76
CA GLY A 186 13.26 10.09 -15.27
C GLY A 186 14.42 9.66 -14.37
N LYS A 187 14.58 10.25 -13.18
CA LYS A 187 15.57 9.84 -12.15
C LYS A 187 15.31 8.42 -11.63
N ARG A 188 14.08 7.97 -11.77
CA ARG A 188 13.66 6.60 -11.51
C ARG A 188 12.95 6.06 -12.74
N SER A 189 13.36 4.86 -13.24
CA SER A 189 12.83 4.28 -14.47
C SER A 189 12.62 2.76 -14.39
N ASN A 190 12.64 2.18 -13.18
CA ASN A 190 12.62 0.74 -12.97
C ASN A 190 11.21 0.13 -12.86
N SER A 191 10.16 0.81 -13.33
CA SER A 191 8.82 0.21 -13.45
C SER A 191 8.71 -0.66 -14.71
N PRO A 192 7.93 -1.76 -14.69
CA PRO A 192 7.66 -2.53 -15.90
C PRO A 192 7.11 -1.62 -17.00
N ASP A 193 7.65 -1.74 -18.20
CA ASP A 193 7.24 -0.97 -19.39
C ASP A 193 7.19 0.56 -19.22
N GLY A 194 7.88 1.07 -18.20
CA GLY A 194 7.90 2.49 -17.87
C GLY A 194 6.55 3.06 -17.44
N VAL A 195 5.63 2.23 -16.95
CA VAL A 195 4.25 2.65 -16.63
C VAL A 195 4.21 3.82 -15.66
N MET A 196 5.04 3.79 -14.59
CA MET A 196 5.05 4.89 -13.62
C MET A 196 5.63 6.18 -14.19
N ASN A 197 6.60 6.11 -15.11
CA ASN A 197 7.10 7.29 -15.83
C ASN A 197 6.01 7.90 -16.70
N LYS A 198 5.24 7.09 -17.42
CA LYS A 198 4.14 7.55 -18.28
C LYS A 198 3.07 8.27 -17.46
N VAL A 199 2.65 7.67 -16.35
CA VAL A 199 1.65 8.26 -15.44
C VAL A 199 2.18 9.55 -14.81
N ALA A 200 3.39 9.52 -14.23
CA ALA A 200 3.94 10.67 -13.51
C ALA A 200 4.21 11.88 -14.42
N LYS A 201 4.61 11.67 -15.68
CA LYS A 201 4.82 12.76 -16.65
C LYS A 201 3.58 13.60 -16.93
N ALA A 202 2.39 13.02 -16.79
CA ALA A 202 1.14 13.71 -17.02
C ALA A 202 0.61 14.44 -15.79
N LEU A 203 1.24 14.28 -14.61
CA LEU A 203 0.83 14.91 -13.36
C LEU A 203 1.46 16.30 -13.20
N THR A 204 0.67 17.24 -12.69
CA THR A 204 1.14 18.55 -12.24
C THR A 204 1.72 18.46 -10.82
N ASP A 205 2.51 19.45 -10.38
CA ASP A 205 3.05 19.52 -9.02
C ASP A 205 1.94 19.48 -7.96
N ALA A 206 0.85 20.23 -8.19
CA ALA A 206 -0.30 20.25 -7.29
C ALA A 206 -0.99 18.87 -7.18
N GLU A 207 -1.07 18.12 -8.28
CA GLU A 207 -1.63 16.76 -8.27
C GLU A 207 -0.70 15.77 -7.58
N ILE A 208 0.61 15.88 -7.76
CA ILE A 208 1.59 15.05 -7.05
C ILE A 208 1.49 15.30 -5.55
N ASP A 209 1.45 16.55 -5.09
CA ASP A 209 1.30 16.89 -3.67
C ASP A 209 -0.03 16.35 -3.11
N ALA A 210 -1.13 16.57 -3.81
CA ALA A 210 -2.45 16.13 -3.40
C ALA A 210 -2.56 14.59 -3.36
N LEU A 211 -2.03 13.89 -4.36
CA LEU A 211 -1.99 12.42 -4.40
C LEU A 211 -1.14 11.87 -3.26
N ALA A 212 0.05 12.43 -3.03
CA ALA A 212 0.94 12.00 -1.95
C ALA A 212 0.26 12.18 -0.58
N ALA A 213 -0.42 13.31 -0.35
CA ALA A 213 -1.18 13.55 0.88
C ALA A 213 -2.36 12.58 1.05
N ASN A 214 -3.13 12.34 -0.02
CA ASN A 214 -4.26 11.40 0.01
C ASN A 214 -3.78 9.97 0.30
N LEU A 215 -2.73 9.52 -0.37
CA LEU A 215 -2.17 8.18 -0.19
C LEU A 215 -1.59 7.97 1.21
N ALA A 216 -0.93 8.98 1.77
CA ALA A 216 -0.41 8.92 3.14
C ALA A 216 -1.54 8.78 4.18
N GLY A 217 -2.74 9.23 3.87
CA GLY A 217 -3.93 9.12 4.73
C GLY A 217 -4.67 7.79 4.64
N LEU A 218 -4.43 6.92 3.63
CA LEU A 218 -5.16 5.67 3.39
C LEU A 218 -4.83 4.54 4.37
#